data_e4f47cd7559897b486dd0caf3dfa51d8
#
_entry.id   e4f47cd7559897b486dd0caf3dfa51d8
#
_cell.length_a   1.000
_cell.length_b   1.000
_cell.length_c   1.000
_cell.angle_alpha   90.00
_cell.angle_beta   90.00
_cell.angle_gamma   90.00
#
_symmetry.space_group_name_H-M   'P 1'
#
loop_
_entity.id
_entity.type
_entity.pdbx_description
1 polymer ?
#
loop_
_entity_poly.entity_id
_entity_poly.type
_entity_poly.pdbx_seq_one_letter_code
_entity_poly.pdbx_strand_id
1 'polypeptide(L)'
;MHDAVAAAVRVVRQSGLPHHTDSMFTTIEGEWDEVFDVIKRATEAVGAYGTRVSLVLKADIRPGYTGELTGKVERLERALGS
;
A
#
# COMPACT_ATOMS: atom_id res chain seq x y z
N MET A 1 -7.10 17.94 3.63
CA MET A 1 -7.19 16.55 3.17
C MET A 1 -6.00 16.14 2.29
N HIS A 2 -5.64 16.97 1.31
CA HIS A 2 -4.50 16.65 0.44
C HIS A 2 -3.19 16.46 1.20
N ASP A 3 -2.95 17.28 2.21
CA ASP A 3 -1.71 17.23 2.97
C ASP A 3 -1.60 15.95 3.80
N ALA A 4 -2.72 15.50 4.37
CA ALA A 4 -2.74 14.26 5.15
C ALA A 4 -2.49 13.04 4.25
N VAL A 5 -3.15 12.99 3.09
CA VAL A 5 -2.95 11.90 2.12
C VAL A 5 -1.53 11.91 1.60
N ALA A 6 -0.98 13.10 1.28
CA ALA A 6 0.39 13.22 0.81
C ALA A 6 1.39 12.74 1.86
N ALA A 7 1.14 13.02 3.15
CA ALA A 7 2.01 12.56 4.23
C ALA A 7 2.03 11.03 4.31
N ALA A 8 0.87 10.40 4.20
CA ALA A 8 0.76 8.93 4.20
C ALA A 8 1.49 8.31 3.00
N VAL A 9 1.26 8.83 1.81
CA VAL A 9 1.89 8.34 0.59
C VAL A 9 3.41 8.51 0.65
N ARG A 10 3.89 9.61 1.24
CA ARG A 10 5.32 9.83 1.41
C ARG A 10 5.97 8.76 2.29
N VAL A 11 5.30 8.36 3.38
CA VAL A 11 5.77 7.26 4.23
C VAL A 11 5.89 5.97 3.43
N VAL A 12 4.88 5.66 2.62
CA VAL A 12 4.90 4.46 1.78
C VAL A 12 6.07 4.50 0.79
N ARG A 13 6.27 5.63 0.11
CA ARG A 13 7.37 5.78 -0.85
C ARG A 13 8.75 5.65 -0.20
N GLN A 14 8.89 6.19 0.99
CA GLN A 14 10.17 6.14 1.73
C GLN A 14 10.46 4.75 2.29
N SER A 15 9.47 3.87 2.35
CA SER A 15 9.65 2.51 2.89
C SER A 15 10.55 1.64 2.01
N GLY A 16 10.62 1.93 0.73
CA GLY A 16 11.33 1.09 -0.23
C GLY A 16 10.59 -0.17 -0.65
N LEU A 17 9.41 -0.42 -0.12
CA LEU A 17 8.60 -1.58 -0.50
C LEU A 17 7.89 -1.33 -1.83
N PRO A 18 7.68 -2.38 -2.64
CA PRO A 18 6.84 -2.26 -3.83
C PRO A 18 5.47 -1.73 -3.46
N HIS A 19 5.00 -0.73 -4.18
CA HIS A 19 3.73 -0.09 -3.88
C HIS A 19 3.10 0.49 -5.13
N HIS A 20 1.78 0.69 -5.05
CA HIS A 20 1.01 1.34 -6.10
C HIS A 20 -0.11 2.15 -5.44
N THR A 21 -0.29 3.39 -5.87
CA THR A 21 -1.36 4.25 -5.38
C THR A 21 -2.27 4.61 -6.54
N ASP A 22 -3.57 4.34 -6.37
CA ASP A 22 -4.59 4.78 -7.30
C ASP A 22 -5.56 5.74 -6.58
N SER A 23 -6.68 6.06 -7.22
CA SER A 23 -7.64 7.01 -6.67
C SER A 23 -8.37 6.49 -5.43
N MET A 24 -8.35 5.19 -5.17
CA MET A 24 -9.11 4.56 -4.08
C MET A 24 -8.21 4.00 -3.00
N PHE A 25 -7.11 3.36 -3.38
CA PHE A 25 -6.27 2.60 -2.45
C PHE A 25 -4.80 2.79 -2.74
N THR A 26 -4.01 2.56 -1.70
CA THR A 26 -2.58 2.31 -1.83
C THR A 26 -2.33 0.84 -1.53
N THR A 27 -1.65 0.18 -2.45
CA THR A 27 -1.29 -1.23 -2.31
C THR A 27 0.18 -1.34 -1.98
N ILE A 28 0.52 -2.15 -0.99
CA ILE A 28 1.91 -2.36 -0.55
C ILE A 28 2.19 -3.86 -0.52
N GLU A 29 3.35 -4.25 -1.03
CA GLU A 29 3.79 -5.64 -0.99
C GLU A 29 5.06 -5.77 -0.16
N GLY A 30 5.13 -6.81 0.66
CA GLY A 30 6.30 -7.08 1.49
C GLY A 30 6.01 -8.11 2.55
N GLU A 31 6.97 -8.31 3.43
CA GLU A 31 6.82 -9.20 4.58
C GLU A 31 5.83 -8.59 5.58
N TRP A 32 5.20 -9.46 6.34
CA TRP A 32 4.15 -9.08 7.30
C TRP A 32 4.57 -7.89 8.18
N ASP A 33 5.69 -8.05 8.87
CA ASP A 33 6.14 -7.01 9.81
C ASP A 33 6.50 -5.71 9.11
N GLU A 34 7.10 -5.79 7.94
CA GLU A 34 7.50 -4.62 7.17
C GLU A 34 6.28 -3.83 6.69
N VAL A 35 5.30 -4.53 6.12
CA VAL A 35 4.08 -3.90 5.60
C VAL A 35 3.28 -3.25 6.72
N PHE A 36 3.10 -3.96 7.83
CA PHE A 36 2.32 -3.42 8.94
C PHE A 36 3.03 -2.27 9.65
N ASP A 37 4.35 -2.28 9.68
CA ASP A 37 5.10 -1.12 10.19
C ASP A 37 4.88 0.11 9.32
N VAL A 38 4.89 -0.04 8.00
CA VAL A 38 4.62 1.06 7.07
C VAL A 38 3.20 1.58 7.26
N ILE A 39 2.22 0.69 7.38
CA ILE A 39 0.82 1.06 7.59
C ILE A 39 0.68 1.85 8.89
N LYS A 40 1.33 1.41 9.95
CA LYS A 40 1.31 2.11 11.25
C LYS A 40 1.88 3.52 11.11
N ARG A 41 3.05 3.66 10.49
CA ARG A 41 3.70 4.96 10.31
C ARG A 41 2.88 5.89 9.41
N ALA A 42 2.29 5.35 8.34
CA ALA A 42 1.43 6.13 7.46
C ALA A 42 0.18 6.63 8.20
N THR A 43 -0.42 5.77 9.02
CA THR A 43 -1.59 6.12 9.83
C THR A 43 -1.23 7.21 10.85
N GLU A 44 -0.09 7.10 11.51
CA GLU A 44 0.39 8.11 12.44
C GLU A 44 0.64 9.45 11.74
N ALA A 45 1.18 9.43 10.53
CA ALA A 45 1.40 10.65 9.75
C ALA A 45 0.08 11.36 9.42
N VAL A 46 -0.95 10.61 9.07
CA VAL A 46 -2.30 11.17 8.85
C VAL A 46 -2.87 11.74 10.13
N GLY A 47 -2.64 11.06 11.25
CA GLY A 47 -3.13 11.46 12.57
C GLY A 47 -2.64 12.84 13.01
N ALA A 48 -1.53 13.31 12.48
CA ALA A 48 -1.00 14.65 12.77
C ALA A 48 -1.89 15.79 12.22
N TYR A 49 -2.78 15.47 11.27
CA TYR A 49 -3.63 16.45 10.60
C TYR A 49 -5.07 16.48 11.12
N GLY A 50 -5.39 15.68 12.11
CA GLY A 50 -6.75 15.64 12.64
C GLY A 50 -6.86 14.81 13.90
N THR A 51 -8.08 14.76 14.45
CA THR A 51 -8.35 14.05 15.70
C THR A 51 -8.83 12.60 15.47
N ARG A 52 -9.10 12.26 14.23
CA ARG A 52 -9.62 10.95 13.88
C ARG A 52 -9.00 10.47 12.57
N VAL A 53 -8.60 9.21 12.56
CA VAL A 53 -8.14 8.55 11.34
C VAL A 53 -9.03 7.35 11.11
N SER A 54 -9.58 7.25 9.89
CA SER A 54 -10.31 6.06 9.46
C SER A 54 -9.40 5.23 8.56
N LEU A 55 -9.12 4.01 8.98
CA LEU A 55 -8.27 3.10 8.22
C LEU A 55 -9.10 1.90 7.76
N VAL A 56 -9.11 1.67 6.46
CA VAL A 56 -9.69 0.45 5.87
C VAL A 56 -8.56 -0.33 5.22
N LEU A 57 -8.40 -1.56 5.63
CA LEU A 57 -7.30 -2.42 5.20
C LEU A 57 -7.84 -3.75 4.69
N LYS A 58 -7.34 -4.16 3.53
CA LYS A 58 -7.57 -5.51 3.02
C LYS A 58 -6.22 -6.17 2.81
N ALA A 59 -6.00 -7.32 3.42
CA ALA A 59 -4.75 -8.07 3.32
C ALA A 59 -4.96 -9.36 2.55
N ASP A 60 -4.01 -9.66 1.66
CA ASP A 60 -3.94 -10.95 0.96
C ASP A 60 -2.56 -11.54 1.27
N ILE A 61 -2.58 -12.63 2.01
CA ILE A 61 -1.36 -13.22 2.55
C ILE A 61 -1.09 -14.56 1.86
N ARG A 62 0.03 -14.63 1.13
CA ARG A 62 0.45 -15.83 0.42
C ARG A 62 1.91 -16.15 0.73
N PRO A 63 2.16 -16.96 1.75
CA PRO A 63 3.53 -17.33 2.09
C PRO A 63 4.26 -17.94 0.89
N GLY A 64 5.49 -17.49 0.66
CA GLY A 64 6.30 -17.99 -0.44
C GLY A 64 6.07 -17.32 -1.79
N TYR A 65 5.11 -16.40 -1.88
CA TYR A 65 4.87 -15.63 -3.10
C TYR A 65 5.45 -14.24 -2.99
N THR A 66 6.17 -13.82 -4.01
CA THR A 66 6.72 -12.47 -4.11
C THR A 66 6.43 -11.92 -5.50
N GLY A 67 6.48 -10.60 -5.64
CA GLY A 67 6.21 -9.96 -6.93
C GLY A 67 4.76 -10.04 -7.37
N GLU A 68 3.84 -10.33 -6.47
CA GLU A 68 2.42 -10.49 -6.80
C GLU A 68 1.77 -9.20 -7.29
N LEU A 69 2.24 -8.06 -6.81
CA LEU A 69 1.71 -6.78 -7.25
C LEU A 69 1.87 -6.58 -8.75
N THR A 70 3.06 -6.85 -9.27
CA THR A 70 3.34 -6.80 -10.70
C THR A 70 2.83 -8.03 -11.42
N GLY A 71 2.98 -9.20 -10.81
CA GLY A 71 2.57 -10.46 -11.40
C GLY A 71 1.09 -10.55 -11.74
N LYS A 72 0.24 -9.98 -10.90
CA LYS A 72 -1.22 -9.95 -11.19
C LYS A 72 -1.53 -9.11 -12.42
N VAL A 73 -0.88 -7.96 -12.56
CA VAL A 73 -1.06 -7.10 -13.71
C VAL A 73 -0.56 -7.80 -14.97
N GLU A 74 0.60 -8.42 -14.92
CA GLU A 74 1.16 -9.15 -16.07
C GLU A 74 0.25 -10.29 -16.50
N ARG A 75 -0.29 -11.06 -15.57
CA ARG A 75 -1.20 -12.16 -15.88
C ARG A 75 -2.49 -11.66 -16.52
N LEU A 76 -3.02 -10.55 -16.02
CA LEU A 76 -4.22 -9.93 -16.59
C LEU A 76 -3.96 -9.44 -18.01
N GLU A 77 -2.86 -8.75 -18.24
CA GLU A 77 -2.50 -8.25 -19.56
C GLU A 77 -2.30 -9.40 -20.54
N ARG A 78 -1.67 -10.48 -20.10
CA ARG A 78 -1.48 -11.66 -20.93
C ARG A 78 -2.81 -12.29 -21.33
N ALA A 79 -3.74 -12.38 -20.39
CA ALA A 79 -5.07 -12.91 -20.67
C ALA A 79 -5.87 -12.02 -21.62
N LEU A 80 -5.74 -10.70 -21.50
CA LEU A 80 -6.43 -9.74 -22.35
C LEU A 80 -5.81 -9.63 -23.73
N GLY A 81 -4.48 -9.82 -23.81
CA GLY A 81 -3.75 -9.69 -25.07
C GLY A 81 -3.75 -10.92 -25.96
N SER A 82 -4.22 -12.04 -25.46
CA SER A 82 -4.25 -13.29 -26.22
C SER A 82 -5.59 -13.56 -26.93
#